data_b53474674254ca67d745eb565ef2e52d
#
_entry.id   b53474674254ca67d745eb565ef2e52d
#
_cell.length_a   1.000
_cell.length_b   1.000
_cell.length_c   1.000
_cell.angle_alpha   90.00
_cell.angle_beta   90.00
_cell.angle_gamma   90.00
#
_symmetry.space_group_name_H-M   'P 1'
#
loop_
_entity.id
_entity.type
_entity.pdbx_description
1 polymer ?
#
loop_
_entity_poly.entity_id
_entity_poly.type
_entity_poly.pdbx_seq_one_letter_code
_entity_poly.pdbx_strand_id
1 'polypeptide(L)'
;KAKADEAYKKGDVNGAILWEYQVWQYMVKTADVGLRAKNNLAKEIATPMSPAAAKGEEAYLKGGCNGCHVIGQVSSGPDLTGVLLRHENGEKWVADFIKDPAKFYNDDYVKAMIDFFKLRMPNQHMNDEEIKNIIEYLKWIDENAGM
;
A
#
# COMPACT_ATOMS: atom_id res chain seq x y z
N LYS A 1 18.94 4.02 -1.89
CA LYS A 1 19.02 4.44 -3.32
C LYS A 1 20.27 3.89 -4.01
N ALA A 2 21.46 4.00 -3.40
CA ALA A 2 22.72 3.50 -3.97
C ALA A 2 22.67 2.00 -4.32
N LYS A 3 22.03 1.16 -3.50
CA LYS A 3 21.86 -0.27 -3.77
C LYS A 3 20.86 -0.54 -4.87
N ALA A 4 19.81 0.25 -4.99
CA ALA A 4 18.87 0.16 -6.10
C ALA A 4 19.58 0.54 -7.41
N ASP A 5 20.34 1.63 -7.42
CA ASP A 5 21.12 2.08 -8.59
C ASP A 5 22.15 1.02 -9.01
N GLU A 6 22.80 0.34 -8.04
CA GLU A 6 23.72 -0.75 -8.32
C GLU A 6 23.02 -1.95 -8.95
N ALA A 7 21.85 -2.33 -8.44
CA ALA A 7 21.06 -3.42 -8.99
C ALA A 7 20.58 -3.11 -10.43
N TYR A 8 20.14 -1.88 -10.69
CA TYR A 8 19.78 -1.44 -12.06
C TYR A 8 20.97 -1.51 -13.01
N LYS A 9 22.15 -1.07 -12.58
CA LYS A 9 23.39 -1.16 -13.39
C LYS A 9 23.76 -2.59 -13.74
N LYS A 10 23.43 -3.54 -12.88
CA LYS A 10 23.63 -4.98 -13.11
C LYS A 10 22.51 -5.63 -13.91
N GLY A 11 21.46 -4.88 -14.26
CA GLY A 11 20.28 -5.39 -14.95
C GLY A 11 19.34 -6.18 -14.05
N ASP A 12 19.52 -6.12 -12.74
CA ASP A 12 18.64 -6.76 -11.75
C ASP A 12 17.48 -5.80 -11.37
N VAL A 13 16.49 -5.74 -12.24
CA VAL A 13 15.32 -4.86 -12.06
C VAL A 13 14.52 -5.28 -10.82
N ASN A 14 14.32 -6.57 -10.61
CA ASN A 14 13.56 -7.07 -9.46
C ASN A 14 14.28 -6.74 -8.13
N GLY A 15 15.58 -6.92 -8.07
CA GLY A 15 16.38 -6.55 -6.91
C GLY A 15 16.36 -5.06 -6.62
N ALA A 16 16.39 -4.23 -7.67
CA ALA A 16 16.26 -2.79 -7.54
C ALA A 16 14.90 -2.37 -6.97
N ILE A 17 13.81 -2.92 -7.49
CA ILE A 17 12.45 -2.64 -7.02
C ILE A 17 12.27 -3.08 -5.56
N LEU A 18 12.74 -4.28 -5.20
CA LEU A 18 12.68 -4.77 -3.83
C LEU A 18 13.46 -3.88 -2.86
N TRP A 19 14.63 -3.42 -3.28
CA TRP A 19 15.45 -2.52 -2.46
C TRP A 19 14.79 -1.17 -2.27
N GLU A 20 14.23 -0.57 -3.31
CA GLU A 20 13.48 0.69 -3.22
C GLU A 20 12.26 0.53 -2.33
N TYR A 21 11.54 -0.58 -2.42
CA TYR A 21 10.43 -0.91 -1.54
C TYR A 21 10.87 -1.00 -0.06
N GLN A 22 11.96 -1.67 0.23
CA GLN A 22 12.49 -1.80 1.59
C GLN A 22 12.91 -0.44 2.17
N VAL A 23 13.58 0.39 1.36
CA VAL A 23 13.95 1.76 1.74
C VAL A 23 12.70 2.59 2.01
N TRP A 24 11.70 2.49 1.15
CA TRP A 24 10.44 3.18 1.34
C TRP A 24 9.74 2.75 2.65
N GLN A 25 9.69 1.46 2.95
CA GLN A 25 9.15 0.94 4.20
C GLN A 25 9.90 1.48 5.42
N TYR A 26 11.22 1.56 5.34
CA TYR A 26 12.03 2.14 6.40
C TYR A 26 11.73 3.63 6.58
N MET A 27 11.63 4.37 5.49
CA MET A 27 11.32 5.81 5.53
C MET A 27 9.93 6.07 6.12
N VAL A 28 8.94 5.27 5.74
CA VAL A 28 7.57 5.37 6.28
C VAL A 28 7.58 5.09 7.79
N LYS A 29 8.26 4.06 8.23
CA LYS A 29 8.36 3.72 9.67
C LYS A 29 9.04 4.82 10.48
N THR A 30 10.12 5.41 9.96
CA THR A 30 10.83 6.49 10.65
C THR A 30 10.03 7.78 10.68
N ALA A 31 9.33 8.10 9.60
CA ALA A 31 8.39 9.23 9.57
C ALA A 31 7.20 8.99 10.51
N ASP A 32 6.68 7.77 10.58
CA ASP A 32 5.56 7.38 11.42
C ASP A 32 5.85 7.58 12.92
N VAL A 33 7.05 7.29 13.38
CA VAL A 33 7.43 7.53 14.78
C VAL A 33 7.31 9.02 15.15
N GLY A 34 7.78 9.90 14.26
CA GLY A 34 7.65 11.35 14.47
C GLY A 34 6.21 11.85 14.37
N LEU A 35 5.43 11.28 13.47
CA LEU A 35 4.03 11.63 13.26
C LEU A 35 3.11 11.07 14.33
N ARG A 36 3.37 9.86 14.84
CA ARG A 36 2.64 9.33 16.01
C ARG A 36 2.84 10.21 17.23
N ALA A 37 4.04 10.74 17.44
CA ALA A 37 4.30 11.70 18.51
C ALA A 37 3.49 12.98 18.32
N LYS A 38 3.41 13.51 17.08
CA LYS A 38 2.55 14.66 16.73
C LYS A 38 1.05 14.31 16.85
N ASN A 39 0.65 13.14 16.36
CA ASN A 39 -0.76 12.72 16.37
C ASN A 39 -1.27 12.39 17.76
N ASN A 40 -0.41 11.92 18.68
CA ASN A 40 -0.78 11.77 20.09
C ASN A 40 -1.06 13.12 20.76
N LEU A 41 -0.40 14.19 20.27
CA LEU A 41 -0.67 15.57 20.70
C LEU A 41 -1.85 16.19 19.96
N ALA A 42 -2.19 15.69 18.77
CA ALA A 42 -3.17 16.25 17.83
C ALA A 42 -4.36 15.32 17.55
N LYS A 43 -4.61 14.34 18.43
CA LYS A 43 -5.75 13.39 18.29
C LYS A 43 -7.11 14.10 18.14
N GLU A 44 -7.20 15.35 18.57
CA GLU A 44 -8.39 16.19 18.43
C GLU A 44 -8.52 16.85 17.04
N ILE A 45 -7.49 16.76 16.19
CA ILE A 45 -7.43 17.44 14.89
C ILE A 45 -7.42 16.45 13.70
N ALA A 46 -7.54 15.15 13.97
CA ALA A 46 -7.65 14.17 12.89
C ALA A 46 -8.87 14.48 12.02
N THR A 47 -8.66 14.54 10.70
CA THR A 47 -9.75 14.74 9.75
C THR A 47 -10.77 13.61 9.91
N PRO A 48 -12.06 13.92 10.13
CA PRO A 48 -13.08 12.88 10.23
C PRO A 48 -13.10 12.03 8.95
N MET A 49 -13.34 10.76 9.12
CA MET A 49 -13.48 9.86 7.98
C MET A 49 -14.71 10.26 7.16
N SER A 50 -14.54 10.46 5.84
CA SER A 50 -15.65 10.71 4.94
C SER A 50 -16.58 9.49 4.87
N PRO A 51 -17.87 9.64 4.48
CA PRO A 51 -18.76 8.49 4.27
C PRO A 51 -18.20 7.47 3.29
N ALA A 52 -17.52 7.91 2.23
CA ALA A 52 -16.88 7.03 1.26
C ALA A 52 -15.71 6.26 1.88
N ALA A 53 -14.85 6.93 2.66
CA ALA A 53 -13.75 6.28 3.37
C ALA A 53 -14.25 5.29 4.43
N ALA A 54 -15.32 5.60 5.16
CA ALA A 54 -15.95 4.69 6.12
C ALA A 54 -16.49 3.42 5.44
N LYS A 55 -17.14 3.56 4.30
CA LYS A 55 -17.56 2.41 3.48
C LYS A 55 -16.38 1.64 2.94
N GLY A 56 -15.28 2.32 2.63
CA GLY A 56 -14.03 1.70 2.20
C GLY A 56 -13.38 0.87 3.30
N GLU A 57 -13.37 1.36 4.53
CA GLU A 57 -12.92 0.59 5.69
C GLU A 57 -13.77 -0.67 5.89
N GLU A 58 -15.08 -0.54 5.83
CA GLU A 58 -16.00 -1.68 5.91
C GLU A 58 -15.72 -2.71 4.81
N ALA A 59 -15.58 -2.26 3.56
CA ALA A 59 -15.25 -3.13 2.43
C ALA A 59 -13.88 -3.81 2.59
N TYR A 60 -12.89 -3.08 3.08
CA TYR A 60 -11.56 -3.57 3.38
C TYR A 60 -11.58 -4.71 4.42
N LEU A 61 -12.31 -4.52 5.50
CA LEU A 61 -12.45 -5.53 6.55
C LEU A 61 -13.28 -6.73 6.09
N LYS A 62 -14.40 -6.48 5.44
CA LYS A 62 -15.28 -7.52 4.90
C LYS A 62 -14.61 -8.36 3.81
N GLY A 63 -13.81 -7.73 2.97
CA GLY A 63 -13.03 -8.40 1.93
C GLY A 63 -11.82 -9.19 2.45
N GLY A 64 -11.53 -9.12 3.75
CA GLY A 64 -10.42 -9.83 4.37
C GLY A 64 -9.04 -9.27 4.04
N CYS A 65 -8.96 -8.04 3.53
CA CYS A 65 -7.71 -7.38 3.17
C CYS A 65 -6.75 -7.29 4.38
N ASN A 66 -7.31 -7.03 5.56
CA ASN A 66 -6.57 -6.95 6.82
C ASN A 66 -5.92 -8.29 7.25
N GLY A 67 -6.29 -9.40 6.66
CA GLY A 67 -5.66 -10.69 6.91
C GLY A 67 -4.21 -10.77 6.41
N CYS A 68 -3.91 -10.04 5.34
CA CYS A 68 -2.56 -9.97 4.75
C CYS A 68 -1.94 -8.57 4.84
N HIS A 69 -2.76 -7.52 4.80
CA HIS A 69 -2.32 -6.13 4.84
C HIS A 69 -2.68 -5.48 6.17
N VAL A 70 -1.72 -5.38 7.05
CA VAL A 70 -1.87 -4.63 8.31
C VAL A 70 -1.38 -3.21 8.08
N ILE A 71 -2.27 -2.22 8.25
CA ILE A 71 -1.92 -0.82 8.06
C ILE A 71 -0.81 -0.40 9.03
N GLY A 72 0.23 0.19 8.49
CA GLY A 72 1.38 0.67 9.24
C GLY A 72 2.47 -0.36 9.48
N GLN A 73 2.32 -1.58 8.97
CA GLN A 73 3.37 -2.61 9.09
C GLN A 73 3.36 -3.61 7.94
N VAL A 74 4.53 -4.17 7.65
CA VAL A 74 4.67 -5.32 6.75
C VAL A 74 4.19 -6.57 7.48
N SER A 75 3.35 -7.35 6.83
CA SER A 75 2.81 -8.62 7.34
C SER A 75 2.98 -9.70 6.25
N SER A 76 1.98 -10.54 6.03
CA SER A 76 1.97 -11.49 4.91
C SER A 76 1.95 -10.80 3.55
N GLY A 77 1.46 -9.57 3.50
CA GLY A 77 1.54 -8.67 2.36
C GLY A 77 2.22 -7.36 2.73
N PRO A 78 2.44 -6.48 1.74
CA PRO A 78 3.05 -5.17 1.98
C PRO A 78 2.16 -4.26 2.82
N ASP A 79 2.80 -3.34 3.55
CA ASP A 79 2.11 -2.21 4.16
C ASP A 79 1.49 -1.33 3.07
N LEU A 80 0.21 -1.00 3.21
CA LEU A 80 -0.52 -0.20 2.24
C LEU A 80 -0.42 1.31 2.48
N THR A 81 0.21 1.74 3.57
CA THR A 81 0.47 3.17 3.79
C THR A 81 1.30 3.71 2.63
N GLY A 82 0.81 4.75 1.95
CA GLY A 82 1.47 5.36 0.80
C GLY A 82 1.42 4.53 -0.50
N VAL A 83 0.63 3.47 -0.57
CA VAL A 83 0.55 2.61 -1.76
C VAL A 83 0.14 3.37 -3.02
N LEU A 84 -0.71 4.40 -2.87
CA LEU A 84 -1.16 5.22 -4.00
C LEU A 84 -0.05 6.09 -4.61
N LEU A 85 1.06 6.26 -3.90
CA LEU A 85 2.21 7.06 -4.35
C LEU A 85 3.31 6.21 -4.99
N ARG A 86 3.18 4.88 -4.97
CA ARG A 86 4.22 3.96 -5.49
C ARG A 86 4.19 3.81 -7.01
N HIS A 87 3.08 4.15 -7.64
CA HIS A 87 2.87 3.98 -9.07
C HIS A 87 2.44 5.29 -9.70
N GLU A 88 2.83 5.49 -10.96
CA GLU A 88 2.25 6.54 -11.78
C GLU A 88 0.73 6.29 -11.88
N ASN A 89 -0.07 7.34 -11.67
CA ASN A 89 -1.52 7.22 -11.59
C ASN A 89 -1.96 6.14 -10.58
N GLY A 90 -1.42 6.24 -9.36
CA GLY A 90 -1.52 5.18 -8.34
C GLY A 90 -2.93 4.81 -7.93
N GLU A 91 -3.89 5.75 -7.90
CA GLU A 91 -5.28 5.44 -7.61
C GLU A 91 -5.87 4.47 -8.63
N LYS A 92 -5.65 4.74 -9.91
CA LYS A 92 -6.10 3.87 -11.00
C LYS A 92 -5.36 2.53 -10.97
N TRP A 93 -4.04 2.57 -10.79
CA TRP A 93 -3.23 1.33 -10.75
C TRP A 93 -3.68 0.39 -9.63
N VAL A 94 -3.89 0.92 -8.43
CA VAL A 94 -4.34 0.13 -7.27
C VAL A 94 -5.77 -0.39 -7.49
N ALA A 95 -6.66 0.44 -8.03
CA ALA A 95 -8.02 0.02 -8.34
C ALA A 95 -8.04 -1.13 -9.36
N ASP A 96 -7.29 -1.01 -10.44
CA ASP A 96 -7.19 -2.04 -11.48
C ASP A 96 -6.55 -3.33 -10.92
N PHE A 97 -5.54 -3.20 -10.06
CA PHE A 97 -4.91 -4.34 -9.39
C PHE A 97 -5.88 -5.08 -8.48
N ILE A 98 -6.64 -4.38 -7.65
CA ILE A 98 -7.67 -4.99 -6.79
C ILE A 98 -8.74 -5.69 -7.65
N LYS A 99 -9.12 -5.08 -8.77
CA LYS A 99 -10.14 -5.60 -9.68
C LYS A 99 -9.75 -6.94 -10.28
N ASP A 100 -8.50 -7.07 -10.72
CA ASP A 100 -7.99 -8.28 -11.33
C ASP A 100 -6.46 -8.43 -11.12
N PRO A 101 -6.04 -8.92 -9.95
CA PRO A 101 -4.61 -9.05 -9.64
C PRO A 101 -3.85 -9.92 -10.64
N ALA A 102 -4.51 -10.92 -11.22
CA ALA A 102 -3.87 -11.86 -12.14
C ALA A 102 -3.32 -11.20 -13.40
N LYS A 103 -3.92 -10.10 -13.85
CA LYS A 103 -3.41 -9.32 -15.00
C LYS A 103 -2.06 -8.68 -14.73
N PHE A 104 -1.69 -8.54 -13.48
CA PHE A 104 -0.46 -7.87 -13.03
C PHE A 104 0.63 -8.85 -12.59
N TYR A 105 0.38 -10.15 -12.59
CA TYR A 105 1.37 -11.13 -12.10
C TYR A 105 2.66 -11.17 -12.92
N ASN A 106 2.65 -10.66 -14.15
CA ASN A 106 3.84 -10.52 -14.99
C ASN A 106 4.45 -9.10 -14.96
N ASP A 107 3.86 -8.17 -14.24
CA ASP A 107 4.44 -6.87 -13.97
C ASP A 107 5.69 -7.02 -13.10
N ASP A 108 6.77 -6.29 -13.42
CA ASP A 108 8.05 -6.45 -12.72
C ASP A 108 7.96 -6.12 -11.24
N TYR A 109 7.22 -5.08 -10.87
CA TYR A 109 7.00 -4.73 -9.47
C TYR A 109 6.23 -5.84 -8.74
N VAL A 110 5.15 -6.33 -9.33
CA VAL A 110 4.32 -7.38 -8.73
C VAL A 110 5.08 -8.70 -8.62
N LYS A 111 5.88 -9.07 -9.64
CA LYS A 111 6.79 -10.24 -9.55
C LYS A 111 7.75 -10.12 -8.38
N ALA A 112 8.37 -8.96 -8.19
CA ALA A 112 9.28 -8.73 -7.09
C ALA A 112 8.57 -8.87 -5.74
N MET A 113 7.34 -8.38 -5.62
CA MET A 113 6.53 -8.55 -4.41
C MET A 113 6.16 -10.01 -4.16
N ILE A 114 5.76 -10.74 -5.19
CA ILE A 114 5.47 -12.18 -5.10
C ILE A 114 6.72 -12.96 -4.66
N ASP A 115 7.88 -12.65 -5.21
CA ASP A 115 9.13 -13.28 -4.82
C ASP A 115 9.53 -12.98 -3.37
N PHE A 116 9.28 -11.77 -2.92
CA PHE A 116 9.57 -11.37 -1.54
C PHE A 116 8.61 -12.00 -0.52
N PHE A 117 7.31 -11.88 -0.76
CA PHE A 117 6.28 -12.35 0.18
C PHE A 117 5.95 -13.84 0.03
N LYS A 118 6.35 -14.46 -1.10
CA LYS A 118 6.03 -15.87 -1.43
C LYS A 118 4.51 -16.11 -1.50
N LEU A 119 3.76 -15.11 -1.85
CA LEU A 119 2.30 -15.12 -1.88
C LEU A 119 1.79 -14.23 -3.02
N ARG A 120 0.76 -14.68 -3.71
CA ARG A 120 0.02 -13.89 -4.68
C ARG A 120 -1.25 -13.36 -4.04
N MET A 121 -1.54 -12.08 -4.27
CA MET A 121 -2.81 -11.52 -3.85
C MET A 121 -3.94 -12.13 -4.67
N PRO A 122 -4.91 -12.81 -4.04
CA PRO A 122 -6.04 -13.38 -4.77
C PRO A 122 -7.06 -12.31 -5.15
N ASN A 123 -7.88 -12.60 -6.16
CA ASN A 123 -9.02 -11.75 -6.50
C ASN A 123 -10.08 -11.83 -5.39
N GLN A 124 -10.46 -10.70 -4.85
CA GLN A 124 -11.50 -10.61 -3.80
C GLN A 124 -12.91 -10.42 -4.37
N HIS A 125 -13.06 -10.41 -5.69
CA HIS A 125 -14.35 -10.25 -6.38
C HIS A 125 -15.14 -9.01 -5.96
N MET A 126 -14.43 -7.93 -5.70
CA MET A 126 -15.03 -6.65 -5.31
C MET A 126 -15.61 -5.93 -6.52
N ASN A 127 -16.74 -5.27 -6.31
CA ASN A 127 -17.33 -4.42 -7.34
C ASN A 127 -16.62 -3.05 -7.41
N ASP A 128 -16.93 -2.28 -8.46
CA ASP A 128 -16.26 -1.00 -8.72
C ASP A 128 -16.52 0.04 -7.63
N GLU A 129 -17.70 0.02 -7.02
CA GLU A 129 -18.05 0.93 -5.91
C GLU A 129 -17.24 0.59 -4.64
N GLU A 130 -17.15 -0.67 -4.29
CA GLU A 130 -16.33 -1.13 -3.16
C GLU A 130 -14.87 -0.75 -3.34
N ILE A 131 -14.33 -0.97 -4.54
CA ILE A 131 -12.95 -0.60 -4.87
C ILE A 131 -12.74 0.91 -4.76
N LYS A 132 -13.64 1.70 -5.32
CA LYS A 132 -13.59 3.17 -5.21
C LYS A 132 -13.59 3.63 -3.75
N ASN A 133 -14.44 3.05 -2.93
CA ASN A 133 -14.50 3.37 -1.50
C ASN A 133 -13.22 2.94 -0.77
N ILE A 134 -12.61 1.81 -1.11
CA ILE A 134 -11.31 1.39 -0.58
C ILE A 134 -10.22 2.41 -0.93
N ILE A 135 -10.20 2.94 -2.14
CA ILE A 135 -9.25 4.01 -2.51
C ILE A 135 -9.44 5.24 -1.61
N GLU A 136 -10.66 5.66 -1.34
CA GLU A 136 -10.93 6.76 -0.41
C GLU A 136 -10.48 6.46 1.02
N TYR A 137 -10.63 5.22 1.47
CA TYR A 137 -10.09 4.77 2.76
C TYR A 137 -8.57 4.83 2.79
N LEU A 138 -7.87 4.36 1.76
CA LEU A 138 -6.42 4.44 1.66
C LEU A 138 -5.91 5.89 1.63
N LYS A 139 -6.61 6.79 0.96
CA LYS A 139 -6.31 8.23 1.01
C LYS A 139 -6.43 8.78 2.43
N TRP A 140 -7.51 8.45 3.10
CA TRP A 140 -7.72 8.89 4.48
C TRP A 140 -6.63 8.38 5.42
N ILE A 141 -6.18 7.14 5.24
CA ILE A 141 -5.05 6.58 5.98
C ILE A 141 -3.80 7.42 5.76
N ASP A 142 -3.47 7.74 4.51
CA ASP A 142 -2.28 8.52 4.18
C ASP A 142 -2.33 9.92 4.79
N GLU A 143 -3.48 10.54 4.84
CA GLU A 143 -3.68 11.86 5.44
C GLU A 143 -3.59 11.85 6.98
N ASN A 144 -3.97 10.76 7.63
CA ASN A 144 -4.17 10.72 9.09
C ASN A 144 -3.27 9.76 9.85
N ALA A 145 -2.68 8.77 9.20
CA ALA A 145 -1.99 7.66 9.87
C ALA A 145 -0.47 7.65 9.69
N GLY A 146 0.13 8.68 9.14
CA GLY A 146 1.58 8.73 9.19
C GLY A 146 2.30 9.04 7.89
N MET A 147 1.59 9.59 6.96
CA MET A 147 2.24 10.19 5.78
C MET A 147 2.19 11.74 5.90
#